data_7f80a2aa4180f3bec807e4d0d4f155e0
#
_entry.id   7f80a2aa4180f3bec807e4d0d4f155e0
#
_cell.length_a   1.000
_cell.length_b   1.000
_cell.length_c   1.000
_cell.angle_alpha   90.00
_cell.angle_beta   90.00
_cell.angle_gamma   90.00
#
_symmetry.space_group_name_H-M   'P 1'
#
loop_
_entity.id
_entity.type
_entity.pdbx_description
1 polymer ?
#
loop_
_entity_poly.entity_id
_entity_poly.type
_entity_poly.pdbx_seq_one_letter_code
_entity_poly.pdbx_strand_id
1 'polypeptide(L)'
;MKLLFVGDVVGSLGREMVAQYVPKLKKKYKPQITVINGENAAHGKGITEKIYKELLQAGADVVTLGNHAFDNKAIFDFIEDATKMVRPLNYPTGVPGKGIVYVKCNDKEVAVINLQGRVFMNTLDDPFAKVTEAVEEARKRTPIIFIDFHAEVTSEKQALSWYLDGKVSAVVGTHTHVPTNDARVLPQGTAFLCDVGMTGPYNGILGMERDIIITKFLNQLPARFEVAEDDEGQLSACLIDIDEKTGKAKSIQPIRITPDAPFFE
;
A
#
# COMPACT_ATOMS: atom_id res chain seq x y z
N MET A 1 -9.10 -15.22 -8.98
CA MET A 1 -9.32 -14.31 -7.81
C MET A 1 -8.83 -12.92 -8.18
N LYS A 2 -9.58 -11.89 -7.76
CA LYS A 2 -9.17 -10.51 -7.98
C LYS A 2 -8.78 -9.86 -6.65
N LEU A 3 -7.64 -9.20 -6.61
CA LEU A 3 -7.17 -8.38 -5.50
C LEU A 3 -7.18 -6.91 -5.93
N LEU A 4 -7.83 -6.05 -5.16
CA LEU A 4 -7.77 -4.60 -5.31
C LEU A 4 -6.78 -4.05 -4.27
N PHE A 5 -5.80 -3.27 -4.72
CA PHE A 5 -4.88 -2.55 -3.84
C PHE A 5 -5.01 -1.04 -4.06
N VAL A 6 -5.22 -0.30 -2.98
CA VAL A 6 -5.32 1.17 -2.97
C VAL A 6 -4.05 1.73 -2.36
N GLY A 7 -3.40 2.66 -3.05
CA GLY A 7 -2.14 3.29 -2.63
C GLY A 7 -2.31 4.29 -1.49
N ASP A 8 -1.19 4.82 -1.06
CA ASP A 8 -1.00 5.65 0.13
C ASP A 8 -2.14 6.65 0.38
N VAL A 9 -2.96 6.37 1.41
CA VAL A 9 -4.09 7.24 1.78
C VAL A 9 -3.56 8.42 2.59
N VAL A 10 -3.71 9.63 2.06
CA VAL A 10 -3.18 10.87 2.64
C VAL A 10 -4.30 11.75 3.20
N GLY A 11 -4.28 11.94 4.51
CA GLY A 11 -5.15 12.89 5.22
C GLY A 11 -6.66 12.57 5.15
N SER A 12 -7.50 13.57 5.41
CA SER A 12 -8.97 13.48 5.41
C SER A 12 -9.52 13.22 4.02
N LEU A 13 -9.07 14.01 3.03
CA LEU A 13 -9.54 13.87 1.66
C LEU A 13 -9.22 12.48 1.08
N GLY A 14 -8.05 11.91 1.42
CA GLY A 14 -7.72 10.53 1.05
C GLY A 14 -8.70 9.52 1.62
N ARG A 15 -9.11 9.66 2.88
CA ARG A 15 -10.13 8.80 3.48
C ARG A 15 -11.51 8.98 2.84
N GLU A 16 -11.88 10.22 2.48
CA GLU A 16 -13.13 10.51 1.76
C GLU A 16 -13.15 9.86 0.38
N MET A 17 -12.04 9.96 -0.37
CA MET A 17 -11.88 9.26 -1.66
C MET A 17 -12.03 7.75 -1.50
N VAL A 18 -11.41 7.15 -0.47
CA VAL A 18 -11.57 5.73 -0.15
C VAL A 18 -13.04 5.39 0.13
N ALA A 19 -13.70 6.14 1.02
CA ALA A 19 -15.10 5.91 1.38
C ALA A 19 -16.05 6.04 0.19
N GLN A 20 -15.78 6.98 -0.71
CA GLN A 20 -16.58 7.23 -1.90
C GLN A 20 -16.39 6.18 -3.00
N TYR A 21 -15.14 5.79 -3.27
CA TYR A 21 -14.81 5.03 -4.48
C TYR A 21 -14.53 3.55 -4.25
N VAL A 22 -14.04 3.13 -3.10
CA VAL A 22 -13.80 1.69 -2.85
C VAL A 22 -15.07 0.87 -2.98
N PRO A 23 -16.24 1.27 -2.45
CA PRO A 23 -17.49 0.53 -2.68
C PRO A 23 -17.88 0.45 -4.16
N LYS A 24 -17.66 1.51 -4.93
CA LYS A 24 -17.95 1.54 -6.39
C LYS A 24 -17.00 0.62 -7.16
N LEU A 25 -15.69 0.65 -6.82
CA LEU A 25 -14.70 -0.25 -7.39
C LEU A 25 -15.02 -1.71 -7.07
N LYS A 26 -15.44 -2.01 -5.82
CA LYS A 26 -15.88 -3.36 -5.43
C LYS A 26 -17.12 -3.80 -6.21
N LYS A 27 -18.08 -2.93 -6.45
CA LYS A 27 -19.27 -3.23 -7.27
C LYS A 27 -18.89 -3.54 -8.72
N LYS A 28 -18.01 -2.74 -9.33
CA LYS A 28 -17.58 -2.87 -10.73
C LYS A 28 -16.69 -4.08 -10.98
N TYR A 29 -15.62 -4.21 -10.20
CA TYR A 29 -14.56 -5.21 -10.44
C TYR A 29 -14.74 -6.50 -9.66
N LYS A 30 -15.56 -6.50 -8.59
CA LYS A 30 -15.87 -7.64 -7.70
C LYS A 30 -14.59 -8.31 -7.16
N PRO A 31 -13.64 -7.54 -6.58
CA PRO A 31 -12.47 -8.12 -5.96
C PRO A 31 -12.89 -8.99 -4.76
N GLN A 32 -12.19 -10.09 -4.56
CA GLN A 32 -12.39 -10.97 -3.41
C GLN A 32 -11.64 -10.46 -2.18
N ILE A 33 -10.57 -9.70 -2.40
CA ILE A 33 -9.79 -9.06 -1.33
C ILE A 33 -9.46 -7.63 -1.73
N THR A 34 -9.50 -6.73 -0.74
CA THR A 34 -9.14 -5.32 -0.88
C THR A 34 -8.10 -4.98 0.17
N VAL A 35 -6.94 -4.51 -0.26
CA VAL A 35 -5.85 -4.03 0.60
C VAL A 35 -5.71 -2.52 0.40
N ILE A 36 -5.52 -1.78 1.49
CA ILE A 36 -5.38 -0.31 1.45
C ILE A 36 -4.14 0.08 2.25
N ASN A 37 -3.23 0.86 1.65
CA ASN A 37 -2.14 1.45 2.41
C ASN A 37 -2.64 2.70 3.15
N GLY A 38 -2.62 2.64 4.49
CA GLY A 38 -3.16 3.66 5.39
C GLY A 38 -2.10 4.44 6.16
N GLU A 39 -0.82 4.34 5.80
CA GLU A 39 0.26 4.91 6.60
C GLU A 39 0.21 6.44 6.78
N ASN A 40 -0.40 7.16 5.82
CA ASN A 40 -0.48 8.63 5.81
C ASN A 40 -1.90 9.14 6.13
N ALA A 41 -2.79 8.25 6.57
CA ALA A 41 -4.21 8.54 6.74
C ALA A 41 -4.53 9.51 7.90
N ALA A 42 -3.66 9.60 8.92
CA ALA A 42 -3.81 10.53 10.04
C ALA A 42 -2.98 11.80 9.81
N HIS A 43 -3.58 12.82 9.20
CA HIS A 43 -2.93 14.12 8.95
C HIS A 43 -1.58 14.01 8.20
N GLY A 44 -1.47 13.04 7.29
CA GLY A 44 -0.29 12.81 6.47
C GLY A 44 0.78 11.92 7.11
N LYS A 45 0.60 11.44 8.36
CA LYS A 45 1.57 10.57 9.04
C LYS A 45 0.90 9.64 10.05
N GLY A 46 1.10 8.32 9.84
CA GLY A 46 0.58 7.30 10.74
C GLY A 46 -0.93 7.09 10.62
N ILE A 47 -1.47 6.32 11.54
CA ILE A 47 -2.89 5.92 11.58
C ILE A 47 -3.38 5.90 13.04
N THR A 48 -4.68 6.17 13.25
CA THR A 48 -5.35 6.00 14.54
C THR A 48 -6.33 4.82 14.50
N GLU A 49 -6.75 4.31 15.65
CA GLU A 49 -7.74 3.23 15.72
C GLU A 49 -9.04 3.58 15.01
N LYS A 50 -9.51 4.83 15.17
CA LYS A 50 -10.71 5.33 14.49
C LYS A 50 -10.55 5.25 12.96
N ILE A 51 -9.42 5.73 12.43
CA ILE A 51 -9.15 5.73 10.99
C ILE A 51 -9.00 4.28 10.47
N TYR A 52 -8.31 3.41 11.21
CA TYR A 52 -8.25 1.98 10.87
C TYR A 52 -9.64 1.37 10.70
N LYS A 53 -10.54 1.65 11.65
CA LYS A 53 -11.94 1.18 11.59
C LYS A 53 -12.71 1.81 10.41
N GLU A 54 -12.47 3.09 10.10
CA GLU A 54 -13.05 3.76 8.94
C GLU A 54 -12.64 3.08 7.62
N LEU A 55 -11.35 2.76 7.45
CA LEU A 55 -10.86 2.05 6.26
C LEU A 55 -11.47 0.64 6.12
N LEU A 56 -11.60 -0.10 7.22
CA LEU A 56 -12.28 -1.39 7.21
C LEU A 56 -13.77 -1.26 6.83
N GLN A 57 -14.46 -0.26 7.35
CA GLN A 57 -15.86 0.02 7.01
C GLN A 57 -16.05 0.42 5.54
N ALA A 58 -15.09 1.14 4.97
CA ALA A 58 -15.06 1.46 3.55
C ALA A 58 -14.84 0.24 2.65
N GLY A 59 -14.43 -0.89 3.22
CA GLY A 59 -14.31 -2.17 2.53
C GLY A 59 -12.90 -2.75 2.42
N ALA A 60 -11.94 -2.24 3.19
CA ALA A 60 -10.63 -2.88 3.32
C ALA A 60 -10.74 -4.22 4.05
N ASP A 61 -10.06 -5.22 3.55
CA ASP A 61 -9.87 -6.51 4.22
C ASP A 61 -8.56 -6.52 5.01
N VAL A 62 -7.55 -5.76 4.53
CA VAL A 62 -6.26 -5.53 5.20
C VAL A 62 -5.84 -4.07 5.00
N VAL A 63 -5.22 -3.49 6.03
CA VAL A 63 -4.54 -2.20 5.97
C VAL A 63 -3.04 -2.42 6.09
N THR A 64 -2.28 -1.96 5.09
CA THR A 64 -0.81 -1.93 5.13
C THR A 64 -0.31 -0.56 5.59
N LEU A 65 0.89 -0.51 6.05
CA LEU A 65 1.57 0.71 6.51
C LEU A 65 2.89 0.91 5.76
N GLY A 66 3.77 1.75 6.29
CA GLY A 66 5.09 2.04 5.73
C GLY A 66 6.02 2.67 6.76
N ASN A 67 6.88 3.61 6.34
CA ASN A 67 7.86 4.25 7.22
C ASN A 67 7.24 5.15 8.29
N HIS A 68 6.01 5.62 8.10
CA HIS A 68 5.27 6.41 9.10
C HIS A 68 4.42 5.55 10.04
N ALA A 69 4.58 4.21 10.04
CA ALA A 69 3.78 3.29 10.85
C ALA A 69 3.68 3.70 12.32
N PHE A 70 4.77 4.18 12.91
CA PHE A 70 4.85 4.55 14.33
C PHE A 70 4.95 6.05 14.61
N ASP A 71 4.74 6.91 13.60
CA ASP A 71 4.82 8.37 13.79
C ASP A 71 3.65 8.90 14.63
N ASN A 72 2.49 8.26 14.56
CA ASN A 72 1.37 8.57 15.44
C ASN A 72 1.37 7.61 16.64
N LYS A 73 1.66 8.15 17.84
CA LYS A 73 1.80 7.34 19.06
C LYS A 73 0.53 6.59 19.48
N ALA A 74 -0.65 7.02 19.01
CA ALA A 74 -1.90 6.31 19.29
C ALA A 74 -1.92 4.89 18.74
N ILE A 75 -1.03 4.55 17.79
CA ILE A 75 -0.93 3.19 17.25
C ILE A 75 -0.57 2.16 18.31
N PHE A 76 0.21 2.54 19.34
CA PHE A 76 0.62 1.62 20.40
C PHE A 76 -0.54 1.14 21.29
N ASP A 77 -1.65 1.88 21.30
CA ASP A 77 -2.83 1.53 22.09
C ASP A 77 -3.69 0.42 21.43
N PHE A 78 -3.50 0.14 20.12
CA PHE A 78 -4.40 -0.77 19.40
C PHE A 78 -3.71 -1.72 18.40
N ILE A 79 -2.42 -1.56 18.09
CA ILE A 79 -1.77 -2.32 17.01
C ILE A 79 -1.79 -3.83 17.25
N GLU A 80 -1.68 -4.28 18.51
CA GLU A 80 -1.70 -5.71 18.85
C GLU A 80 -3.07 -6.34 18.57
N ASP A 81 -4.15 -5.57 18.76
CA ASP A 81 -5.53 -5.98 18.53
C ASP A 81 -5.97 -5.77 17.06
N ALA A 82 -5.19 -5.05 16.27
CA ALA A 82 -5.48 -4.76 14.86
C ALA A 82 -5.14 -5.96 13.96
N THR A 83 -5.94 -7.02 14.03
CA THR A 83 -5.68 -8.30 13.33
C THR A 83 -5.65 -8.23 11.82
N LYS A 84 -6.17 -7.14 11.23
CA LYS A 84 -6.20 -6.87 9.78
C LYS A 84 -5.24 -5.74 9.37
N MET A 85 -4.25 -5.43 10.20
CA MET A 85 -3.25 -4.42 9.90
C MET A 85 -1.85 -5.04 9.88
N VAL A 86 -1.02 -4.61 8.94
CA VAL A 86 0.39 -5.02 8.83
C VAL A 86 1.29 -3.80 8.74
N ARG A 87 2.33 -3.80 9.56
CA ARG A 87 3.45 -2.86 9.47
C ARG A 87 4.61 -3.52 8.71
N PRO A 88 5.64 -2.79 8.27
CA PRO A 88 6.77 -3.41 7.59
C PRO A 88 7.36 -4.58 8.38
N LEU A 89 7.48 -5.73 7.70
CA LEU A 89 7.96 -6.99 8.28
C LEU A 89 9.39 -6.90 8.80
N ASN A 90 10.20 -6.10 8.12
CA ASN A 90 11.62 -5.95 8.40
C ASN A 90 11.95 -4.96 9.53
N TYR A 91 10.99 -4.59 10.37
CA TYR A 91 11.32 -4.02 11.68
C TYR A 91 12.03 -5.06 12.56
N PRO A 92 12.93 -4.65 13.46
CA PRO A 92 13.61 -5.56 14.38
C PRO A 92 12.63 -6.38 15.22
N THR A 93 13.10 -7.54 15.70
CA THR A 93 12.31 -8.41 16.60
C THR A 93 11.87 -7.66 17.85
N GLY A 94 10.62 -7.86 18.28
CA GLY A 94 10.03 -7.23 19.46
C GLY A 94 9.30 -5.92 19.19
N VAL A 95 9.33 -5.38 17.95
CA VAL A 95 8.50 -4.24 17.58
C VAL A 95 7.03 -4.68 17.49
N PRO A 96 6.07 -3.92 18.10
CA PRO A 96 4.66 -4.29 18.12
C PRO A 96 4.03 -4.47 16.74
N GLY A 97 2.96 -5.27 16.68
CA GLY A 97 2.19 -5.55 15.46
C GLY A 97 2.82 -6.60 14.56
N LYS A 98 2.14 -6.90 13.47
CA LYS A 98 2.47 -7.99 12.55
C LYS A 98 3.01 -7.47 11.23
N GLY A 99 3.97 -8.17 10.63
CA GLY A 99 4.47 -7.87 9.28
C GLY A 99 3.81 -8.69 8.18
N ILE A 100 3.05 -9.74 8.57
CA ILE A 100 2.27 -10.61 7.70
C ILE A 100 0.95 -10.96 8.36
N VAL A 101 -0.13 -10.98 7.57
CA VAL A 101 -1.44 -11.51 7.97
C VAL A 101 -1.98 -12.44 6.89
N TYR A 102 -2.83 -13.37 7.33
CA TYR A 102 -3.53 -14.31 6.46
C TYR A 102 -5.02 -14.03 6.51
N VAL A 103 -5.62 -13.74 5.37
CA VAL A 103 -7.04 -13.44 5.23
C VAL A 103 -7.72 -14.57 4.51
N LYS A 104 -8.79 -15.10 5.12
CA LYS A 104 -9.64 -16.09 4.46
C LYS A 104 -10.51 -15.40 3.39
N CYS A 105 -10.49 -15.98 2.21
CA CYS A 105 -11.29 -15.57 1.09
C CYS A 105 -11.91 -16.79 0.45
N ASN A 106 -13.21 -17.02 0.72
CA ASN A 106 -13.90 -18.27 0.42
C ASN A 106 -13.17 -19.46 1.11
N ASP A 107 -12.74 -20.46 0.31
CA ASP A 107 -12.01 -21.66 0.75
C ASP A 107 -10.48 -21.49 0.69
N LYS A 108 -10.00 -20.29 0.33
CA LYS A 108 -8.56 -19.96 0.20
C LYS A 108 -8.09 -19.01 1.30
N GLU A 109 -6.79 -18.99 1.50
CA GLU A 109 -6.12 -17.94 2.26
C GLU A 109 -5.31 -17.06 1.31
N VAL A 110 -5.18 -15.78 1.65
CA VAL A 110 -4.27 -14.82 1.00
C VAL A 110 -3.31 -14.32 2.06
N ALA A 111 -2.02 -14.45 1.83
CA ALA A 111 -1.00 -13.83 2.66
C ALA A 111 -0.77 -12.39 2.17
N VAL A 112 -0.85 -11.43 3.07
CA VAL A 112 -0.53 -10.03 2.83
C VAL A 112 0.69 -9.67 3.66
N ILE A 113 1.75 -9.24 3.01
CA ILE A 113 3.02 -8.83 3.61
C ILE A 113 3.25 -7.36 3.31
N ASN A 114 3.70 -6.61 4.32
CA ASN A 114 4.23 -5.27 4.11
C ASN A 114 5.75 -5.29 4.35
N LEU A 115 6.50 -4.58 3.51
CA LEU A 115 7.95 -4.43 3.61
C LEU A 115 8.33 -2.96 3.46
N GLN A 116 9.48 -2.58 4.03
CA GLN A 116 10.08 -1.27 3.80
C GLN A 116 11.46 -1.42 3.15
N GLY A 117 11.74 -0.54 2.17
CA GLY A 117 13.07 -0.40 1.59
C GLY A 117 14.07 0.23 2.55
N ARG A 118 15.34 0.23 2.16
CA ARG A 118 16.44 0.81 2.96
C ARG A 118 17.13 1.99 2.30
N VAL A 119 17.06 2.07 0.97
CA VAL A 119 17.78 3.12 0.23
C VAL A 119 17.06 4.45 0.38
N PHE A 120 17.73 5.42 0.96
CA PHE A 120 17.20 6.75 1.36
C PHE A 120 16.04 6.70 2.37
N MET A 121 15.93 5.61 3.12
CA MET A 121 14.93 5.41 4.18
C MET A 121 15.61 5.03 5.50
N ASN A 122 14.82 4.94 6.58
CA ASN A 122 15.32 4.48 7.87
C ASN A 122 15.93 3.08 7.75
N THR A 123 17.06 2.85 8.41
CA THR A 123 17.75 1.57 8.43
C THR A 123 16.95 0.55 9.24
N LEU A 124 16.40 -0.43 8.55
CA LEU A 124 15.72 -1.60 9.12
C LEU A 124 16.51 -2.88 8.76
N ASP A 125 16.06 -4.03 9.22
CA ASP A 125 16.58 -5.32 8.80
C ASP A 125 16.47 -5.50 7.28
N ASP A 126 17.29 -6.37 6.70
CA ASP A 126 17.34 -6.62 5.25
C ASP A 126 15.97 -7.10 4.73
N PRO A 127 15.29 -6.34 3.85
CA PRO A 127 13.99 -6.73 3.32
C PRO A 127 14.07 -8.01 2.47
N PHE A 128 15.18 -8.26 1.76
CA PHE A 128 15.35 -9.47 0.95
C PHE A 128 15.48 -10.73 1.84
N ALA A 129 16.25 -10.66 2.92
CA ALA A 129 16.37 -11.76 3.86
C ALA A 129 15.02 -12.03 4.56
N LYS A 130 14.39 -10.99 5.11
CA LYS A 130 13.12 -11.13 5.85
C LYS A 130 11.98 -11.63 4.98
N VAL A 131 11.87 -11.14 3.74
CA VAL A 131 10.80 -11.60 2.84
C VAL A 131 11.02 -13.05 2.39
N THR A 132 12.26 -13.48 2.24
CA THR A 132 12.57 -14.87 1.85
C THR A 132 12.00 -15.83 2.89
N GLU A 133 12.33 -15.63 4.17
CA GLU A 133 11.82 -16.44 5.28
C GLU A 133 10.28 -16.43 5.33
N ALA A 134 9.67 -15.23 5.21
CA ALA A 134 8.23 -15.08 5.28
C ALA A 134 7.49 -15.73 4.10
N VAL A 135 8.03 -15.65 2.89
CA VAL A 135 7.46 -16.27 1.69
C VAL A 135 7.56 -17.79 1.76
N GLU A 136 8.71 -18.35 2.24
CA GLU A 136 8.87 -19.79 2.45
C GLU A 136 7.82 -20.34 3.42
N GLU A 137 7.57 -19.64 4.54
CA GLU A 137 6.54 -20.03 5.50
C GLU A 137 5.11 -19.83 4.93
N ALA A 138 4.85 -18.73 4.25
CA ALA A 138 3.55 -18.46 3.66
C ALA A 138 3.17 -19.51 2.61
N ARG A 139 4.12 -19.94 1.78
CA ARG A 139 3.89 -20.95 0.74
C ARG A 139 3.52 -22.35 1.28
N LYS A 140 3.80 -22.64 2.55
CA LYS A 140 3.30 -23.87 3.22
C LYS A 140 1.79 -23.82 3.46
N ARG A 141 1.19 -22.62 3.47
CA ARG A 141 -0.23 -22.38 3.74
C ARG A 141 -1.02 -22.03 2.49
N THR A 142 -0.47 -21.16 1.65
CA THR A 142 -1.14 -20.63 0.47
C THR A 142 -0.17 -20.29 -0.66
N PRO A 143 -0.54 -20.52 -1.92
CA PRO A 143 0.22 -20.01 -3.05
C PRO A 143 -0.03 -18.51 -3.32
N ILE A 144 -1.07 -17.90 -2.71
CA ILE A 144 -1.49 -16.53 -2.99
C ILE A 144 -0.86 -15.58 -1.98
N ILE A 145 0.16 -14.84 -2.42
CA ILE A 145 0.96 -13.95 -1.58
C ILE A 145 1.03 -12.58 -2.25
N PHE A 146 0.55 -11.56 -1.57
CA PHE A 146 0.62 -10.16 -1.99
C PHE A 146 1.63 -9.41 -1.10
N ILE A 147 2.48 -8.59 -1.72
CA ILE A 147 3.48 -7.77 -1.03
C ILE A 147 3.25 -6.30 -1.39
N ASP A 148 3.03 -5.46 -0.37
CA ASP A 148 3.18 -4.02 -0.43
C ASP A 148 4.62 -3.66 -0.04
N PHE A 149 5.41 -3.20 -1.01
CA PHE A 149 6.81 -2.82 -0.80
C PHE A 149 6.95 -1.30 -0.76
N HIS A 150 6.93 -0.78 0.44
CA HIS A 150 7.04 0.64 0.75
C HIS A 150 8.50 1.10 0.68
N ALA A 151 8.91 1.64 -0.47
CA ALA A 151 10.31 1.97 -0.74
C ALA A 151 10.45 3.21 -1.63
N GLU A 152 11.53 4.00 -1.42
CA GLU A 152 11.83 5.19 -2.20
C GLU A 152 12.35 4.84 -3.60
N VAL A 153 13.35 3.96 -3.67
CA VAL A 153 14.15 3.77 -4.88
C VAL A 153 13.53 2.74 -5.83
N THR A 154 13.31 3.15 -7.08
CA THR A 154 12.71 2.30 -8.12
C THR A 154 13.52 1.04 -8.41
N SER A 155 14.85 1.11 -8.40
CA SER A 155 15.72 -0.05 -8.61
C SER A 155 15.63 -1.08 -7.47
N GLU A 156 15.43 -0.63 -6.21
CA GLU A 156 15.22 -1.54 -5.09
C GLU A 156 13.88 -2.27 -5.22
N LYS A 157 12.81 -1.56 -5.63
CA LYS A 157 11.50 -2.15 -5.92
C LYS A 157 11.56 -3.19 -7.04
N GLN A 158 12.23 -2.84 -8.14
CA GLN A 158 12.41 -3.77 -9.27
C GLN A 158 13.25 -4.99 -8.86
N ALA A 159 14.37 -4.78 -8.16
CA ALA A 159 15.25 -5.87 -7.72
C ALA A 159 14.50 -6.88 -6.84
N LEU A 160 13.71 -6.40 -5.85
CA LEU A 160 12.90 -7.28 -5.00
C LEU A 160 11.88 -8.08 -5.82
N SER A 161 11.23 -7.42 -6.79
CA SER A 161 10.21 -8.07 -7.63
C SER A 161 10.80 -9.17 -8.51
N TRP A 162 11.95 -8.92 -9.13
CA TRP A 162 12.67 -9.95 -9.90
C TRP A 162 13.17 -11.09 -9.04
N TYR A 163 13.65 -10.79 -7.83
CA TYR A 163 14.10 -11.79 -6.87
C TYR A 163 12.97 -12.73 -6.44
N LEU A 164 11.74 -12.21 -6.38
CA LEU A 164 10.54 -12.95 -5.97
C LEU A 164 9.71 -13.45 -7.15
N ASP A 165 10.15 -13.26 -8.40
CA ASP A 165 9.38 -13.69 -9.58
C ASP A 165 9.08 -15.19 -9.55
N GLY A 166 7.80 -15.53 -9.65
CA GLY A 166 7.27 -16.89 -9.55
C GLY A 166 7.13 -17.44 -8.11
N LYS A 167 7.58 -16.71 -7.09
CA LYS A 167 7.44 -17.09 -5.68
C LYS A 167 6.24 -16.47 -5.00
N VAL A 168 5.76 -15.33 -5.50
CA VAL A 168 4.62 -14.57 -4.97
C VAL A 168 3.65 -14.16 -6.08
N SER A 169 2.42 -13.81 -5.72
CA SER A 169 1.40 -13.38 -6.70
C SER A 169 1.67 -11.99 -7.23
N ALA A 170 2.09 -11.06 -6.34
CA ALA A 170 2.35 -9.69 -6.72
C ALA A 170 3.30 -8.99 -5.75
N VAL A 171 4.09 -8.06 -6.29
CA VAL A 171 4.83 -7.04 -5.56
C VAL A 171 4.40 -5.68 -6.10
N VAL A 172 3.77 -4.86 -5.27
CA VAL A 172 3.33 -3.51 -5.63
C VAL A 172 4.04 -2.51 -4.73
N GLY A 173 4.67 -1.51 -5.34
CA GLY A 173 5.37 -0.46 -4.61
C GLY A 173 4.45 0.67 -4.17
N THR A 174 4.84 1.32 -3.07
CA THR A 174 4.24 2.51 -2.45
C THR A 174 5.33 3.49 -2.02
N HIS A 175 5.02 4.58 -1.39
CA HIS A 175 5.88 5.61 -0.80
C HIS A 175 6.08 6.87 -1.65
N THR A 176 6.35 6.77 -2.95
CA THR A 176 6.69 7.97 -3.73
C THR A 176 5.49 8.85 -4.03
N HIS A 177 4.28 8.35 -3.82
CA HIS A 177 2.99 9.01 -4.08
C HIS A 177 2.71 9.27 -5.57
N VAL A 178 3.65 8.96 -6.46
CA VAL A 178 3.52 9.18 -7.92
C VAL A 178 3.31 7.85 -8.62
N PRO A 179 2.16 7.63 -9.26
CA PRO A 179 1.89 6.36 -9.95
C PRO A 179 2.82 6.18 -11.15
N THR A 180 3.43 4.99 -11.26
CA THR A 180 4.30 4.63 -12.37
C THR A 180 3.53 3.91 -13.49
N ASN A 181 4.09 3.89 -14.68
CA ASN A 181 3.45 3.29 -15.87
C ASN A 181 4.11 1.97 -16.28
N ASP A 182 4.60 1.19 -15.33
CA ASP A 182 5.36 -0.04 -15.56
C ASP A 182 4.66 -1.33 -15.09
N ALA A 183 3.32 -1.25 -14.92
CA ALA A 183 2.50 -2.39 -14.54
C ALA A 183 2.65 -3.55 -15.52
N ARG A 184 3.06 -4.72 -15.04
CA ARG A 184 3.24 -5.94 -15.85
C ARG A 184 3.22 -7.21 -15.03
N VAL A 185 3.06 -8.34 -15.70
CA VAL A 185 3.33 -9.65 -15.11
C VAL A 185 4.74 -10.08 -15.55
N LEU A 186 5.58 -10.43 -14.59
CA LEU A 186 6.93 -10.92 -14.81
C LEU A 186 6.90 -12.35 -15.40
N PRO A 187 8.00 -12.80 -16.03
CA PRO A 187 8.01 -14.08 -16.79
C PRO A 187 7.60 -15.32 -16.02
N GLN A 188 7.84 -15.38 -14.69
CA GLN A 188 7.45 -16.50 -13.85
C GLN A 188 6.05 -16.37 -13.24
N GLY A 189 5.37 -15.23 -13.46
CA GLY A 189 3.98 -15.02 -13.10
C GLY A 189 3.75 -14.14 -11.88
N THR A 190 4.71 -13.34 -11.43
CA THR A 190 4.50 -12.32 -10.40
C THR A 190 4.05 -11.01 -11.03
N ALA A 191 2.93 -10.44 -10.59
CA ALA A 191 2.53 -9.09 -10.99
C ALA A 191 3.44 -8.05 -10.33
N PHE A 192 3.81 -7.01 -11.08
CA PHE A 192 4.65 -5.92 -10.61
C PHE A 192 4.12 -4.55 -11.03
N LEU A 193 4.19 -3.60 -10.11
CA LEU A 193 4.01 -2.17 -10.34
C LEU A 193 4.96 -1.42 -9.39
N CYS A 194 5.81 -0.55 -9.94
CA CYS A 194 6.86 0.11 -9.17
C CYS A 194 6.30 1.05 -8.10
N ASP A 195 5.29 1.85 -8.43
CA ASP A 195 4.52 2.61 -7.45
C ASP A 195 3.07 2.75 -7.90
N VAL A 196 2.15 2.44 -7.01
CA VAL A 196 0.71 2.55 -7.30
C VAL A 196 0.21 3.99 -7.23
N GLY A 197 0.96 4.88 -6.59
CA GLY A 197 0.61 6.26 -6.31
C GLY A 197 -0.22 6.44 -5.03
N MET A 198 -0.60 7.68 -4.74
CA MET A 198 -1.35 8.05 -3.54
C MET A 198 -2.85 8.22 -3.79
N THR A 199 -3.61 8.22 -2.70
CA THR A 199 -5.03 8.57 -2.63
C THR A 199 -5.17 9.75 -1.68
N GLY A 200 -5.55 10.94 -2.20
CA GLY A 200 -5.59 12.17 -1.39
C GLY A 200 -5.70 13.43 -2.25
N PRO A 201 -5.23 14.58 -1.74
CA PRO A 201 -5.31 15.85 -2.46
C PRO A 201 -4.69 15.80 -3.86
N TYR A 202 -5.44 16.29 -4.86
CA TYR A 202 -4.99 16.25 -6.25
C TYR A 202 -4.04 17.40 -6.59
N ASN A 203 -4.34 18.61 -6.13
CA ASN A 203 -3.59 19.82 -6.45
C ASN A 203 -2.41 20.10 -5.49
N GLY A 204 -2.08 19.17 -4.59
CA GLY A 204 -0.91 19.24 -3.72
C GLY A 204 0.38 18.76 -4.40
N ILE A 205 1.52 18.95 -3.74
CA ILE A 205 2.78 18.28 -4.10
C ILE A 205 2.92 17.04 -3.20
N LEU A 206 2.74 15.86 -3.78
CA LEU A 206 2.69 14.59 -3.05
C LEU A 206 1.65 14.60 -1.91
N GLY A 207 0.52 15.33 -2.12
CA GLY A 207 -0.55 15.49 -1.14
C GLY A 207 -0.31 16.57 -0.08
N MET A 208 0.82 17.29 -0.16
CA MET A 208 1.17 18.37 0.79
C MET A 208 0.96 19.75 0.16
N GLU A 209 0.86 20.78 1.01
CA GLU A 209 0.69 22.18 0.61
C GLU A 209 1.81 22.65 -0.32
N ARG A 210 1.43 23.17 -1.48
CA ARG A 210 2.35 23.55 -2.56
C ARG A 210 3.32 24.64 -2.16
N ASP A 211 2.81 25.70 -1.56
CA ASP A 211 3.61 26.90 -1.28
C ASP A 211 4.71 26.62 -0.25
N ILE A 212 4.41 25.74 0.73
CA ILE A 212 5.40 25.30 1.73
C ILE A 212 6.51 24.50 1.03
N ILE A 213 6.15 23.57 0.14
CA ILE A 213 7.12 22.76 -0.57
C ILE A 213 7.96 23.59 -1.55
N ILE A 214 7.31 24.45 -2.35
CA ILE A 214 8.00 25.35 -3.30
C ILE A 214 8.98 26.25 -2.54
N THR A 215 8.52 26.88 -1.47
CA THR A 215 9.37 27.77 -0.64
C THR A 215 10.59 27.02 -0.10
N LYS A 216 10.42 25.78 0.38
CA LYS A 216 11.53 24.96 0.84
C LYS A 216 12.55 24.66 -0.27
N PHE A 217 12.08 24.37 -1.50
CA PHE A 217 12.99 24.13 -2.62
C PHE A 217 13.74 25.42 -3.06
N LEU A 218 13.10 26.58 -2.94
CA LEU A 218 13.71 27.85 -3.30
C LEU A 218 14.76 28.33 -2.29
N ASN A 219 14.52 28.14 -0.99
CA ASN A 219 15.36 28.73 0.06
C ASN A 219 16.16 27.70 0.87
N GLN A 220 15.91 26.40 0.72
CA GLN A 220 16.53 25.26 1.43
C GLN A 220 16.39 25.34 2.96
N LEU A 221 15.45 26.14 3.49
CA LEU A 221 15.21 26.24 4.92
C LEU A 221 14.30 25.09 5.39
N PRO A 222 14.43 24.69 6.67
CA PRO A 222 13.51 23.72 7.26
C PRO A 222 12.06 24.22 7.19
N ALA A 223 11.14 23.34 6.77
CA ALA A 223 9.73 23.63 6.74
C ALA A 223 8.94 22.43 7.30
N ARG A 224 7.86 22.72 8.03
CA ARG A 224 6.90 21.70 8.43
C ARG A 224 5.91 21.51 7.30
N PHE A 225 5.82 20.28 6.76
CA PHE A 225 4.85 19.95 5.74
C PHE A 225 3.48 19.72 6.35
N GLU A 226 2.45 20.22 5.67
CA GLU A 226 1.05 20.07 6.03
C GLU A 226 0.31 19.44 4.84
N VAL A 227 -0.71 18.62 5.12
CA VAL A 227 -1.55 18.05 4.06
C VAL A 227 -2.30 19.18 3.37
N ALA A 228 -2.33 19.15 2.04
CA ALA A 228 -3.00 20.18 1.27
C ALA A 228 -4.50 20.25 1.61
N GLU A 229 -4.99 21.45 1.87
CA GLU A 229 -6.43 21.75 1.93
C GLU A 229 -6.93 21.90 0.49
N ASP A 230 -7.53 20.85 -0.05
CA ASP A 230 -8.02 20.79 -1.43
C ASP A 230 -9.42 20.19 -1.45
N ASP A 231 -10.25 20.68 -2.36
CA ASP A 231 -11.60 20.14 -2.60
C ASP A 231 -11.58 19.02 -3.66
N GLU A 232 -10.49 18.90 -4.40
CA GLU A 232 -10.31 17.92 -5.46
C GLU A 232 -9.39 16.77 -5.01
N GLY A 233 -9.95 15.57 -5.00
CA GLY A 233 -9.23 14.35 -4.61
C GLY A 233 -8.84 13.47 -5.79
N GLN A 234 -7.79 12.67 -5.60
CA GLN A 234 -7.43 11.57 -6.49
C GLN A 234 -7.44 10.24 -5.74
N LEU A 235 -7.69 9.15 -6.46
CA LEU A 235 -7.50 7.79 -5.98
C LEU A 235 -6.62 7.02 -6.95
N SER A 236 -5.55 6.43 -6.44
CA SER A 236 -4.69 5.51 -7.18
C SER A 236 -4.80 4.11 -6.61
N ALA A 237 -4.97 3.13 -7.49
CA ALA A 237 -5.13 1.73 -7.12
C ALA A 237 -4.61 0.81 -8.24
N CYS A 238 -4.54 -0.47 -7.97
CA CYS A 238 -4.40 -1.49 -9.02
C CYS A 238 -5.29 -2.69 -8.75
N LEU A 239 -5.74 -3.34 -9.82
CA LEU A 239 -6.48 -4.58 -9.79
C LEU A 239 -5.61 -5.71 -10.33
N ILE A 240 -5.45 -6.78 -9.55
CA ILE A 240 -4.61 -7.93 -9.89
C ILE A 240 -5.52 -9.15 -10.04
N ASP A 241 -5.47 -9.81 -11.19
CA ASP A 241 -6.14 -11.10 -11.40
C ASP A 241 -5.14 -12.23 -11.16
N ILE A 242 -5.46 -13.11 -10.22
CA ILE A 242 -4.58 -14.18 -9.71
C ILE A 242 -5.24 -15.54 -9.99
N ASP A 243 -4.47 -16.47 -10.48
CA ASP A 243 -4.87 -17.88 -10.54
C ASP A 243 -4.82 -18.49 -9.12
N GLU A 244 -5.96 -18.90 -8.61
CA GLU A 244 -6.09 -19.37 -7.22
C GLU A 244 -5.38 -20.70 -6.94
N LYS A 245 -5.11 -21.50 -7.99
CA LYS A 245 -4.44 -22.79 -7.83
C LYS A 245 -2.93 -22.64 -7.76
N THR A 246 -2.40 -21.75 -8.60
CA THR A 246 -0.95 -21.59 -8.74
C THR A 246 -0.39 -20.39 -7.96
N GLY A 247 -1.25 -19.44 -7.60
CA GLY A 247 -0.86 -18.14 -7.03
C GLY A 247 -0.28 -17.17 -8.05
N LYS A 248 -0.16 -17.54 -9.33
CA LYS A 248 0.40 -16.69 -10.37
C LYS A 248 -0.59 -15.62 -10.81
N ALA A 249 -0.10 -14.41 -11.04
CA ALA A 249 -0.90 -13.35 -11.63
C ALA A 249 -1.15 -13.63 -13.12
N LYS A 250 -2.38 -13.32 -13.56
CA LYS A 250 -2.80 -13.30 -14.98
C LYS A 250 -2.69 -11.91 -15.57
N SER A 251 -2.97 -10.89 -14.75
CA SER A 251 -2.89 -9.49 -15.16
C SER A 251 -2.75 -8.58 -13.95
N ILE A 252 -2.25 -7.37 -14.20
CA ILE A 252 -2.30 -6.22 -13.30
C ILE A 252 -2.76 -5.00 -14.09
N GLN A 253 -3.75 -4.29 -13.57
CA GLN A 253 -4.33 -3.11 -14.19
C GLN A 253 -4.30 -1.94 -13.21
N PRO A 254 -3.53 -0.88 -13.48
CA PRO A 254 -3.63 0.37 -12.74
C PRO A 254 -5.01 1.00 -12.88
N ILE A 255 -5.49 1.60 -11.80
CA ILE A 255 -6.74 2.37 -11.74
C ILE A 255 -6.39 3.73 -11.19
N ARG A 256 -6.74 4.78 -11.93
CA ARG A 256 -6.56 6.15 -11.49
C ARG A 256 -7.88 6.91 -11.64
N ILE A 257 -8.31 7.56 -10.58
CA ILE A 257 -9.49 8.42 -10.54
C ILE A 257 -9.00 9.80 -10.17
N THR A 258 -9.24 10.77 -11.04
CA THR A 258 -8.86 12.18 -10.86
C THR A 258 -9.98 13.07 -11.37
N PRO A 259 -9.97 14.39 -11.08
CA PRO A 259 -10.89 15.32 -11.71
C PRO A 259 -10.88 15.26 -13.24
N ASP A 260 -9.68 15.07 -13.86
CA ASP A 260 -9.50 14.97 -15.32
C ASP A 260 -9.87 13.60 -15.89
N ALA A 261 -9.90 12.56 -15.05
CA ALA A 261 -10.26 11.19 -15.42
C ALA A 261 -11.22 10.59 -14.38
N PRO A 262 -12.46 11.07 -14.33
CA PRO A 262 -13.44 10.64 -13.35
C PRO A 262 -13.84 9.18 -13.55
N PHE A 263 -14.28 8.54 -12.45
CA PHE A 263 -14.78 7.18 -12.50
C PHE A 263 -16.18 7.13 -13.13
N PHE A 264 -16.30 6.40 -14.22
CA PHE A 264 -17.58 6.07 -14.83
C PHE A 264 -18.04 4.67 -14.41
N GLU A 265 -19.27 4.57 -13.91
CA GLU A 265 -19.89 3.30 -13.48
C GLU A 265 -20.19 2.34 -14.65
#